data_91b7ec0bc1f508c8a563915e7a54e3da
#
_entry.id   91b7ec0bc1f508c8a563915e7a54e3da
#
_cell.length_a   1.000
_cell.length_b   1.000
_cell.length_c   1.000
_cell.angle_alpha   90.00
_cell.angle_beta   90.00
_cell.angle_gamma   90.00
#
_symmetry.space_group_name_H-M   'P 1'
#
loop_
_entity.id
_entity.type
_entity.pdbx_description
1 polymer ?
#
loop_
_entity_poly.entity_id
_entity_poly.type
_entity_poly.pdbx_seq_one_letter_code
_entity_poly.pdbx_strand_id
1 'polypeptide(L)'
;MKPIVKQWPLMLAYIVLIGWSSVTKNPIPRWMLIFLHAYLVAAVVTWSHSRVVKVLAYVIIYVLFTTEITLEWIFGMNISPSVITLLVETNARESEEFLESMLDKPQLWQVPLCVVCMAILNVMAEKNRLRINEWIQGHRTILVLKTIATILLVGGIVFSYHYVKLFMCDEMNEVDEWRSHMRNPDDLVTKVVVSFYDMSIAEKEMSRVITLAESLPHFSHPRTPQDDSLNLIVVIGESYIREHAALYGYPLQTTPFLSREQHEGRLFVFTDMVSPYNQTTRVIRNLLSCNSLSDGEDWASAPPLTAIYKKSGYHVAMYDNQKDFDMGFVFAFSLNTYLYHPRMMETCYHETNDSTFEYDGQLVDYYRRTHTPHTTHHTPHSTLHSPQNLILFHLLGQHVGFQYRYPETYTHFTRDSLGFRQESWLTEEMRDDIAHYDNATRYNDHVLEQIIRLYEGQRTVVVYLSDHGEEVYDYRASSGRDDWSLGSDPRQALRYQYMVPFMVWCSEEYQAAHPERTAQLRAATTRPGMLDNVCQMLFGLSGLHTPYYRSRRDMLSPLYEHPRRVINDAIDCDSLLKSVAE
;
A
#
# COMPACT_ATOMS: atom_id res chain seq x y z
N MET A 1 -41.01 -14.01 -19.11
CA MET A 1 -40.95 -14.89 -17.91
C MET A 1 -40.80 -16.38 -18.22
N LYS A 2 -41.46 -16.96 -19.26
CA LYS A 2 -41.28 -18.39 -19.59
C LYS A 2 -39.83 -18.87 -19.81
N PRO A 3 -38.92 -18.12 -20.47
CA PRO A 3 -37.54 -18.57 -20.63
C PRO A 3 -36.73 -18.57 -19.33
N ILE A 4 -37.07 -17.72 -18.36
CA ILE A 4 -36.34 -17.55 -17.09
C ILE A 4 -36.47 -18.80 -16.21
N VAL A 5 -37.69 -19.34 -16.10
CA VAL A 5 -37.98 -20.52 -15.29
C VAL A 5 -37.24 -21.77 -15.79
N LYS A 6 -36.89 -21.82 -17.07
CA LYS A 6 -36.14 -22.94 -17.68
C LYS A 6 -34.64 -22.93 -17.38
N GLN A 7 -34.11 -21.90 -16.72
CA GLN A 7 -32.68 -21.73 -16.47
C GLN A 7 -32.28 -21.83 -14.99
N TRP A 8 -33.23 -22.23 -14.12
CA TRP A 8 -32.99 -22.36 -12.68
C TRP A 8 -31.73 -23.12 -12.29
N PRO A 9 -31.38 -24.27 -12.91
CA PRO A 9 -30.19 -24.98 -12.52
C PRO A 9 -28.90 -24.21 -12.84
N LEU A 10 -28.93 -23.46 -13.96
CA LEU A 10 -27.81 -22.61 -14.36
C LEU A 10 -27.68 -21.40 -13.42
N MET A 11 -28.82 -20.80 -13.04
CA MET A 11 -28.82 -19.71 -12.06
C MET A 11 -28.28 -20.14 -10.70
N LEU A 12 -28.60 -21.34 -10.21
CA LEU A 12 -28.04 -21.85 -8.97
C LEU A 12 -26.52 -21.98 -9.04
N ALA A 13 -25.99 -22.51 -10.15
CA ALA A 13 -24.54 -22.57 -10.35
C ALA A 13 -23.89 -21.18 -10.32
N TYR A 14 -24.52 -20.19 -10.98
CA TYR A 14 -23.99 -18.82 -10.97
C TYR A 14 -24.17 -18.11 -9.63
N ILE A 15 -25.23 -18.37 -8.88
CA ILE A 15 -25.39 -17.87 -7.51
C ILE A 15 -24.23 -18.37 -6.63
N VAL A 16 -23.84 -19.63 -6.75
CA VAL A 16 -22.69 -20.17 -6.02
C VAL A 16 -21.38 -19.54 -6.49
N LEU A 17 -21.15 -19.43 -7.81
CA LEU A 17 -19.93 -18.85 -8.36
C LEU A 17 -19.76 -17.36 -8.01
N ILE A 18 -20.83 -16.58 -8.06
CA ILE A 18 -20.82 -15.14 -7.81
C ILE A 18 -20.84 -14.81 -6.33
N GLY A 19 -21.56 -15.62 -5.55
CA GLY A 19 -21.76 -15.40 -4.12
C GLY A 19 -20.82 -16.18 -3.21
N TRP A 20 -19.77 -16.82 -3.74
CA TRP A 20 -18.89 -17.69 -2.96
C TRP A 20 -18.33 -17.00 -1.72
N SER A 21 -17.75 -15.84 -1.90
CA SER A 21 -17.17 -15.05 -0.81
C SER A 21 -18.19 -14.42 0.13
N SER A 22 -19.46 -14.37 -0.28
CA SER A 22 -20.54 -13.74 0.47
C SER A 22 -21.28 -14.70 1.40
N VAL A 23 -21.04 -16.02 1.30
CA VAL A 23 -21.81 -17.04 2.02
C VAL A 23 -21.68 -16.91 3.54
N THR A 24 -20.59 -16.35 4.03
CA THR A 24 -20.23 -16.38 5.46
C THR A 24 -20.57 -15.12 6.25
N LYS A 25 -20.88 -13.98 5.62
CA LYS A 25 -20.84 -12.68 6.31
C LYS A 25 -22.05 -11.73 6.13
N ASN A 26 -23.13 -12.05 5.35
CA ASN A 26 -23.95 -10.97 4.81
C ASN A 26 -25.45 -10.96 5.06
N PRO A 27 -26.05 -9.75 5.31
CA PRO A 27 -27.48 -9.53 5.43
C PRO A 27 -28.25 -9.66 4.10
N ILE A 28 -29.56 -9.92 4.21
CA ILE A 28 -30.51 -10.18 3.10
C ILE A 28 -30.36 -9.26 1.84
N PRO A 29 -30.08 -7.94 1.95
CA PRO A 29 -29.94 -7.08 0.79
C PRO A 29 -28.88 -7.51 -0.23
N ARG A 30 -27.78 -8.05 0.23
CA ARG A 30 -26.63 -8.46 -0.59
C ARG A 30 -26.94 -9.69 -1.44
N TRP A 31 -27.71 -10.62 -0.92
CA TRP A 31 -28.22 -11.76 -1.69
C TRP A 31 -29.10 -11.35 -2.86
N MET A 32 -29.78 -10.20 -2.77
CA MET A 32 -30.56 -9.66 -3.87
C MET A 32 -29.70 -9.23 -5.05
N LEU A 33 -28.54 -8.62 -4.79
CA LEU A 33 -27.56 -8.27 -5.84
C LEU A 33 -26.94 -9.52 -6.47
N ILE A 34 -26.49 -10.47 -5.66
CA ILE A 34 -25.94 -11.75 -6.14
C ILE A 34 -26.97 -12.45 -7.05
N PHE A 35 -28.22 -12.48 -6.64
CA PHE A 35 -29.30 -13.08 -7.44
C PHE A 35 -29.52 -12.32 -8.75
N LEU A 36 -29.49 -10.99 -8.74
CA LEU A 36 -29.62 -10.16 -9.95
C LEU A 36 -28.46 -10.43 -10.92
N HIS A 37 -27.22 -10.43 -10.45
CA HIS A 37 -26.04 -10.66 -11.28
C HIS A 37 -26.04 -12.09 -11.85
N ALA A 38 -26.34 -13.09 -11.02
CA ALA A 38 -26.48 -14.47 -11.49
C ALA A 38 -27.57 -14.61 -12.56
N TYR A 39 -28.69 -13.88 -12.40
CA TYR A 39 -29.75 -13.82 -13.40
C TYR A 39 -29.27 -13.18 -14.70
N LEU A 40 -28.54 -12.06 -14.63
CA LEU A 40 -28.00 -11.39 -15.82
C LEU A 40 -27.02 -12.28 -16.58
N VAL A 41 -26.09 -12.95 -15.89
CA VAL A 41 -25.15 -13.90 -16.52
C VAL A 41 -25.91 -15.05 -17.16
N ALA A 42 -26.88 -15.65 -16.46
CA ALA A 42 -27.71 -16.70 -17.01
C ALA A 42 -28.49 -16.22 -18.24
N ALA A 43 -29.00 -14.99 -18.25
CA ALA A 43 -29.69 -14.41 -19.38
C ALA A 43 -28.76 -14.22 -20.60
N VAL A 44 -27.55 -13.70 -20.40
CA VAL A 44 -26.55 -13.55 -21.46
C VAL A 44 -26.22 -14.90 -22.09
N VAL A 45 -25.92 -15.91 -21.27
CA VAL A 45 -25.55 -17.25 -21.75
C VAL A 45 -26.73 -17.92 -22.49
N THR A 46 -27.98 -17.69 -22.08
CA THR A 46 -29.13 -18.39 -22.64
C THR A 46 -29.76 -17.70 -23.85
N TRP A 47 -29.71 -16.36 -23.89
CA TRP A 47 -30.28 -15.57 -25.01
C TRP A 47 -29.30 -15.35 -26.14
N SER A 48 -28.00 -15.40 -25.84
CA SER A 48 -27.00 -15.28 -26.89
C SER A 48 -27.11 -16.46 -27.89
N HIS A 49 -27.21 -16.16 -29.16
CA HIS A 49 -27.13 -17.14 -30.23
C HIS A 49 -25.68 -17.42 -30.63
N SER A 50 -24.75 -16.56 -30.23
CA SER A 50 -23.32 -16.68 -30.51
C SER A 50 -22.63 -17.63 -29.54
N ARG A 51 -21.97 -18.65 -30.09
CA ARG A 51 -21.10 -19.55 -29.30
C ARG A 51 -19.93 -18.79 -28.67
N VAL A 52 -19.40 -17.79 -29.37
CA VAL A 52 -18.29 -16.96 -28.88
C VAL A 52 -18.67 -16.21 -27.62
N VAL A 53 -19.84 -15.56 -27.62
CA VAL A 53 -20.34 -14.82 -26.44
C VAL A 53 -20.53 -15.75 -25.24
N LYS A 54 -21.04 -16.96 -25.46
CA LYS A 54 -21.18 -17.96 -24.39
C LYS A 54 -19.84 -18.39 -23.82
N VAL A 55 -18.88 -18.73 -24.68
CA VAL A 55 -17.54 -19.14 -24.26
C VAL A 55 -16.87 -18.00 -23.48
N LEU A 56 -16.93 -16.77 -23.99
CA LEU A 56 -16.37 -15.61 -23.28
C LEU A 56 -17.01 -15.41 -21.91
N ALA A 57 -18.34 -15.52 -21.79
CA ALA A 57 -19.02 -15.40 -20.51
C ALA A 57 -18.55 -16.50 -19.51
N TYR A 58 -18.41 -17.74 -19.96
CA TYR A 58 -17.88 -18.81 -19.13
C TYR A 58 -16.42 -18.56 -18.73
N VAL A 59 -15.57 -18.18 -19.67
CA VAL A 59 -14.16 -17.89 -19.39
C VAL A 59 -14.06 -16.79 -18.35
N ILE A 60 -14.75 -15.67 -18.53
CA ILE A 60 -14.71 -14.54 -17.60
C ILE A 60 -15.14 -14.98 -16.20
N ILE A 61 -16.31 -15.63 -16.06
CA ILE A 61 -16.82 -16.00 -14.74
C ILE A 61 -15.92 -17.01 -14.02
N TYR A 62 -15.33 -17.97 -14.76
CA TYR A 62 -14.44 -18.96 -14.15
C TYR A 62 -13.05 -18.38 -13.83
N VAL A 63 -12.53 -17.47 -14.63
CA VAL A 63 -11.31 -16.73 -14.30
C VAL A 63 -11.53 -15.94 -13.01
N LEU A 64 -12.59 -15.14 -12.93
CA LEU A 64 -12.91 -14.35 -11.73
C LEU A 64 -13.14 -15.25 -10.50
N PHE A 65 -13.87 -16.34 -10.65
CA PHE A 65 -14.09 -17.29 -9.55
C PHE A 65 -12.80 -17.95 -9.08
N THR A 66 -11.94 -18.36 -10.02
CA THR A 66 -10.64 -18.98 -9.68
C THR A 66 -9.75 -17.98 -8.94
N THR A 67 -9.71 -16.73 -9.42
CA THR A 67 -8.96 -15.66 -8.75
C THR A 67 -9.48 -15.42 -7.34
N GLU A 68 -10.79 -15.28 -7.17
CA GLU A 68 -11.40 -15.04 -5.85
C GLU A 68 -11.12 -16.17 -4.86
N ILE A 69 -11.32 -17.43 -5.26
CA ILE A 69 -11.08 -18.58 -4.37
C ILE A 69 -9.60 -18.77 -4.04
N THR A 70 -8.71 -18.41 -4.97
CA THR A 70 -7.26 -18.43 -4.74
C THR A 70 -6.88 -17.38 -3.70
N LEU A 71 -7.37 -16.15 -3.87
CA LEU A 71 -7.13 -15.06 -2.92
C LEU A 71 -7.67 -15.40 -1.53
N GLU A 72 -8.91 -15.93 -1.44
CA GLU A 72 -9.54 -16.23 -0.17
C GLU A 72 -8.85 -17.40 0.56
N TRP A 73 -8.53 -18.49 -0.12
CA TRP A 73 -8.03 -19.71 0.52
C TRP A 73 -6.52 -19.68 0.81
N ILE A 74 -5.77 -18.97 -0.01
CA ILE A 74 -4.31 -18.89 0.15
C ILE A 74 -3.91 -17.68 0.98
N PHE A 75 -4.60 -16.52 0.79
CA PHE A 75 -4.20 -15.24 1.36
C PHE A 75 -5.18 -14.67 2.39
N GLY A 76 -6.39 -15.25 2.53
CA GLY A 76 -7.44 -14.66 3.34
C GLY A 76 -7.99 -13.33 2.80
N MET A 77 -7.70 -13.01 1.55
CA MET A 77 -8.08 -11.78 0.86
C MET A 77 -9.23 -12.02 -0.11
N ASN A 78 -9.84 -10.94 -0.59
CA ASN A 78 -10.86 -10.97 -1.63
C ASN A 78 -10.46 -10.04 -2.79
N ILE A 79 -11.04 -10.23 -3.98
CA ILE A 79 -10.89 -9.25 -5.06
C ILE A 79 -11.37 -7.90 -4.54
N SER A 80 -10.47 -6.92 -4.56
CA SER A 80 -10.70 -5.54 -4.14
C SER A 80 -9.88 -4.61 -5.03
N PRO A 81 -10.15 -3.30 -5.02
CA PRO A 81 -9.30 -2.34 -5.73
C PRO A 81 -7.83 -2.45 -5.32
N SER A 82 -7.57 -2.64 -4.03
CA SER A 82 -6.21 -2.81 -3.49
C SER A 82 -5.53 -4.07 -4.01
N VAL A 83 -6.23 -5.20 -4.07
CA VAL A 83 -5.68 -6.45 -4.60
C VAL A 83 -5.43 -6.35 -6.11
N ILE A 84 -6.31 -5.69 -6.86
CA ILE A 84 -6.05 -5.45 -8.29
C ILE A 84 -4.83 -4.54 -8.48
N THR A 85 -4.69 -3.51 -7.66
CA THR A 85 -3.50 -2.66 -7.65
C THR A 85 -2.25 -3.50 -7.36
N LEU A 86 -2.27 -4.32 -6.31
CA LEU A 86 -1.17 -5.21 -5.95
C LEU A 86 -0.79 -6.15 -7.11
N LEU A 87 -1.77 -6.81 -7.72
CA LEU A 87 -1.53 -7.72 -8.87
C LEU A 87 -0.93 -7.01 -10.08
N VAL A 88 -1.23 -5.72 -10.25
CA VAL A 88 -0.70 -4.90 -11.35
C VAL A 88 0.70 -4.35 -11.00
N GLU A 89 0.97 -4.06 -9.74
CA GLU A 89 2.24 -3.54 -9.26
C GLU A 89 3.30 -4.62 -9.04
N THR A 90 2.89 -5.88 -8.88
CA THR A 90 3.80 -7.02 -8.68
C THR A 90 4.64 -7.26 -9.94
N ASN A 91 5.94 -7.12 -9.82
CA ASN A 91 6.89 -7.36 -10.90
C ASN A 91 7.24 -8.85 -11.07
N ALA A 92 8.00 -9.19 -12.12
CA ALA A 92 8.36 -10.58 -12.43
C ALA A 92 9.13 -11.26 -11.29
N ARG A 93 10.05 -10.54 -10.63
CA ARG A 93 10.84 -11.05 -9.51
C ARG A 93 9.96 -11.34 -8.29
N GLU A 94 9.11 -10.41 -7.90
CA GLU A 94 8.16 -10.62 -6.80
C GLU A 94 7.19 -11.76 -7.10
N SER A 95 6.75 -11.88 -8.37
CA SER A 95 5.90 -12.99 -8.80
C SER A 95 6.60 -14.35 -8.67
N GLU A 96 7.90 -14.43 -8.97
CA GLU A 96 8.71 -15.65 -8.85
C GLU A 96 8.93 -16.00 -7.38
N GLU A 97 9.41 -15.05 -6.55
CA GLU A 97 9.59 -15.20 -5.10
C GLU A 97 8.27 -15.65 -4.42
N PHE A 98 7.16 -15.05 -4.87
CA PHE A 98 5.84 -15.36 -4.39
C PHE A 98 5.38 -16.78 -4.77
N LEU A 99 5.56 -17.19 -6.03
CA LEU A 99 5.22 -18.53 -6.49
C LEU A 99 6.04 -19.60 -5.76
N GLU A 100 7.33 -19.37 -5.55
CA GLU A 100 8.19 -20.27 -4.77
C GLU A 100 7.68 -20.46 -3.34
N SER A 101 7.25 -19.38 -2.67
CA SER A 101 6.69 -19.43 -1.31
C SER A 101 5.36 -20.17 -1.22
N MET A 102 4.68 -20.42 -2.37
CA MET A 102 3.40 -21.10 -2.46
C MET A 102 3.48 -22.59 -2.76
N LEU A 103 4.60 -23.08 -3.33
CA LEU A 103 4.70 -24.44 -3.85
C LEU A 103 4.38 -25.51 -2.80
N ASP A 104 4.67 -25.27 -1.53
CA ASP A 104 4.47 -26.22 -0.44
C ASP A 104 3.07 -26.12 0.22
N LYS A 105 2.26 -25.13 -0.17
CA LYS A 105 0.92 -24.94 0.44
C LYS A 105 -0.11 -25.94 -0.13
N PRO A 106 -0.80 -26.72 0.75
CA PRO A 106 -1.79 -27.70 0.28
C PRO A 106 -2.97 -27.07 -0.46
N GLN A 107 -3.27 -25.78 -0.21
CA GLN A 107 -4.33 -25.03 -0.89
C GLN A 107 -4.09 -24.92 -2.41
N LEU A 108 -2.83 -24.97 -2.86
CA LEU A 108 -2.48 -24.93 -4.27
C LEU A 108 -3.16 -26.04 -5.09
N TRP A 109 -3.40 -27.21 -4.48
CA TRP A 109 -4.10 -28.34 -5.13
C TRP A 109 -5.61 -28.33 -4.89
N GLN A 110 -6.05 -27.70 -3.81
CA GLN A 110 -7.48 -27.63 -3.46
C GLN A 110 -8.24 -26.70 -4.40
N VAL A 111 -7.63 -25.57 -4.80
CA VAL A 111 -8.25 -24.59 -5.72
C VAL A 111 -8.59 -25.22 -7.08
N PRO A 112 -7.65 -25.82 -7.83
CA PRO A 112 -7.99 -26.47 -9.10
C PRO A 112 -9.03 -27.57 -8.95
N LEU A 113 -8.99 -28.34 -7.87
CA LEU A 113 -9.99 -29.39 -7.61
C LEU A 113 -11.39 -28.77 -7.44
N CYS A 114 -11.51 -27.70 -6.68
CA CYS A 114 -12.78 -26.99 -6.50
C CYS A 114 -13.32 -26.44 -7.83
N VAL A 115 -12.47 -25.79 -8.63
CA VAL A 115 -12.83 -25.25 -9.94
C VAL A 115 -13.32 -26.35 -10.88
N VAL A 116 -12.63 -27.51 -10.92
CA VAL A 116 -13.05 -28.65 -11.73
C VAL A 116 -14.38 -29.20 -11.25
N CYS A 117 -14.58 -29.36 -9.94
CA CYS A 117 -15.87 -29.81 -9.38
C CYS A 117 -17.01 -28.85 -9.77
N MET A 118 -16.79 -27.54 -9.65
CA MET A 118 -17.78 -26.54 -10.04
C MET A 118 -18.08 -26.56 -11.53
N ALA A 119 -17.05 -26.74 -12.38
CA ALA A 119 -17.24 -26.90 -13.82
C ALA A 119 -18.06 -28.13 -14.17
N ILE A 120 -17.80 -29.26 -13.53
CA ILE A 120 -18.59 -30.49 -13.71
C ILE A 120 -20.04 -30.25 -13.30
N LEU A 121 -20.28 -29.66 -12.13
CA LEU A 121 -21.62 -29.34 -11.64
C LEU A 121 -22.38 -28.40 -12.60
N ASN A 122 -21.68 -27.40 -13.14
CA ASN A 122 -22.26 -26.47 -14.11
C ASN A 122 -22.64 -27.19 -15.41
N VAL A 123 -21.77 -28.04 -15.96
CA VAL A 123 -22.05 -28.85 -17.16
C VAL A 123 -23.23 -29.81 -16.89
N MET A 124 -23.27 -30.44 -15.72
CA MET A 124 -24.39 -31.31 -15.33
C MET A 124 -25.71 -30.54 -15.21
N ALA A 125 -25.68 -29.34 -14.60
CA ALA A 125 -26.83 -28.46 -14.49
C ALA A 125 -27.34 -28.04 -15.87
N GLU A 126 -26.43 -27.68 -16.78
CA GLU A 126 -26.81 -27.30 -18.15
C GLU A 126 -27.38 -28.48 -18.95
N LYS A 127 -26.78 -29.65 -18.89
CA LYS A 127 -27.29 -30.87 -19.56
C LYS A 127 -28.66 -31.30 -19.04
N ASN A 128 -28.90 -31.19 -17.74
CA ASN A 128 -30.13 -31.65 -17.09
C ASN A 128 -31.17 -30.55 -16.91
N ARG A 129 -30.92 -29.33 -17.36
CA ARG A 129 -31.78 -28.17 -17.14
C ARG A 129 -33.27 -28.37 -17.45
N LEU A 130 -33.59 -29.12 -18.51
CA LEU A 130 -34.97 -29.40 -18.91
C LEU A 130 -35.64 -30.37 -17.92
N ARG A 131 -34.96 -31.45 -17.54
CA ARG A 131 -35.49 -32.46 -16.56
C ARG A 131 -35.70 -31.83 -15.19
N ILE A 132 -34.73 -31.06 -14.70
CA ILE A 132 -34.82 -30.37 -13.40
C ILE A 132 -35.98 -29.37 -13.41
N ASN A 133 -36.17 -28.66 -14.53
CA ASN A 133 -37.25 -27.73 -14.69
C ASN A 133 -38.64 -28.39 -14.72
N GLU A 134 -38.79 -29.53 -15.40
CA GLU A 134 -40.02 -30.33 -15.41
C GLU A 134 -40.35 -30.85 -13.99
N TRP A 135 -39.33 -31.32 -13.27
CA TRP A 135 -39.47 -31.76 -11.89
C TRP A 135 -39.95 -30.62 -10.96
N ILE A 136 -39.32 -29.41 -11.05
CA ILE A 136 -39.73 -28.26 -10.26
C ILE A 136 -41.15 -27.80 -10.61
N GLN A 137 -41.54 -27.81 -11.89
CA GLN A 137 -42.87 -27.37 -12.32
C GLN A 137 -44.00 -28.26 -11.81
N GLY A 138 -43.72 -29.51 -11.51
CA GLY A 138 -44.67 -30.46 -10.94
C GLY A 138 -45.03 -30.22 -9.46
N HIS A 139 -44.31 -29.32 -8.76
CA HIS A 139 -44.50 -29.09 -7.34
C HIS A 139 -45.30 -27.80 -7.04
N ARG A 140 -46.22 -27.86 -6.04
CA ARG A 140 -47.02 -26.71 -5.59
C ARG A 140 -46.17 -25.54 -5.06
N THR A 141 -44.92 -25.82 -4.69
CA THR A 141 -43.92 -24.85 -4.19
C THR A 141 -43.43 -23.85 -5.28
N ILE A 142 -43.75 -24.08 -6.55
CA ILE A 142 -43.27 -23.22 -7.67
C ILE A 142 -43.79 -21.79 -7.54
N LEU A 143 -44.97 -21.57 -7.02
CA LEU A 143 -45.51 -20.22 -6.83
C LEU A 143 -44.71 -19.45 -5.78
N VAL A 144 -44.36 -20.10 -4.68
CA VAL A 144 -43.55 -19.53 -3.62
C VAL A 144 -42.15 -19.18 -4.15
N LEU A 145 -41.52 -20.13 -4.85
CA LEU A 145 -40.20 -19.90 -5.45
C LEU A 145 -40.19 -18.72 -6.46
N LYS A 146 -41.25 -18.61 -7.29
CA LYS A 146 -41.37 -17.48 -8.22
C LYS A 146 -41.55 -16.15 -7.48
N THR A 147 -42.33 -16.13 -6.39
CA THR A 147 -42.53 -14.93 -5.58
C THR A 147 -41.21 -14.48 -4.95
N ILE A 148 -40.46 -15.42 -4.32
CA ILE A 148 -39.15 -15.13 -3.75
C ILE A 148 -38.20 -14.62 -4.80
N ALA A 149 -38.11 -15.27 -5.96
CA ALA A 149 -37.24 -14.83 -7.06
C ALA A 149 -37.60 -13.43 -7.57
N THR A 150 -38.90 -13.10 -7.65
CA THR A 150 -39.33 -11.76 -8.05
C THR A 150 -38.95 -10.71 -7.01
N ILE A 151 -39.11 -11.02 -5.72
CA ILE A 151 -38.69 -10.12 -4.63
C ILE A 151 -37.17 -9.88 -4.68
N LEU A 152 -36.35 -10.94 -4.86
CA LEU A 152 -34.90 -10.84 -4.95
C LEU A 152 -34.47 -10.02 -6.18
N LEU A 153 -35.11 -10.20 -7.34
CA LEU A 153 -34.82 -9.41 -8.54
C LEU A 153 -35.19 -7.93 -8.37
N VAL A 154 -36.38 -7.65 -7.86
CA VAL A 154 -36.81 -6.26 -7.64
C VAL A 154 -35.92 -5.60 -6.59
N GLY A 155 -35.62 -6.30 -5.49
CA GLY A 155 -34.68 -5.82 -4.50
C GLY A 155 -33.30 -5.56 -5.08
N GLY A 156 -32.75 -6.49 -5.86
CA GLY A 156 -31.47 -6.32 -6.54
C GLY A 156 -31.45 -5.10 -7.47
N ILE A 157 -32.51 -4.85 -8.23
CA ILE A 157 -32.64 -3.66 -9.09
C ILE A 157 -32.65 -2.38 -8.25
N VAL A 158 -33.40 -2.34 -7.16
CA VAL A 158 -33.46 -1.18 -6.25
C VAL A 158 -32.08 -0.89 -5.64
N PHE A 159 -31.40 -1.92 -5.17
CA PHE A 159 -30.03 -1.77 -4.65
C PHE A 159 -29.04 -1.35 -5.72
N SER A 160 -29.10 -1.94 -6.94
CA SER A 160 -28.26 -1.53 -8.06
C SER A 160 -28.51 -0.06 -8.44
N TYR A 161 -29.76 0.41 -8.39
CA TYR A 161 -30.08 1.81 -8.63
C TYR A 161 -29.43 2.73 -7.59
N HIS A 162 -29.44 2.33 -6.33
CA HIS A 162 -28.75 3.10 -5.27
C HIS A 162 -27.24 3.20 -5.56
N TYR A 163 -26.61 2.08 -5.92
CA TYR A 163 -25.20 2.07 -6.29
C TYR A 163 -24.89 2.90 -7.55
N VAL A 164 -25.73 2.80 -8.59
CA VAL A 164 -25.55 3.61 -9.82
C VAL A 164 -25.73 5.10 -9.53
N LYS A 165 -26.65 5.47 -8.63
CA LYS A 165 -26.83 6.85 -8.21
C LYS A 165 -25.56 7.40 -7.55
N LEU A 166 -24.99 6.66 -6.60
CA LEU A 166 -23.73 7.01 -5.94
C LEU A 166 -22.57 7.07 -6.95
N PHE A 167 -22.55 6.17 -7.92
CA PHE A 167 -21.57 6.13 -9.01
C PHE A 167 -21.62 7.34 -9.95
N MET A 168 -22.78 7.96 -10.13
CA MET A 168 -22.96 9.11 -11.02
C MET A 168 -22.88 10.46 -10.30
N CYS A 169 -22.61 10.47 -9.00
CA CYS A 169 -22.42 11.70 -8.23
C CYS A 169 -21.03 12.28 -8.48
N ASP A 170 -20.98 13.54 -8.90
CA ASP A 170 -19.72 14.27 -9.15
C ASP A 170 -19.21 15.02 -7.91
N GLU A 171 -19.91 15.02 -6.79
CA GLU A 171 -19.50 15.72 -5.56
C GLU A 171 -18.55 14.85 -4.73
N MET A 172 -17.38 15.40 -4.39
CA MET A 172 -16.29 14.70 -3.66
C MET A 172 -16.76 14.06 -2.34
N ASN A 173 -17.61 14.74 -1.57
CA ASN A 173 -18.14 14.21 -0.30
C ASN A 173 -19.02 12.96 -0.51
N GLU A 174 -19.80 12.90 -1.59
CA GLU A 174 -20.61 11.73 -1.92
C GLU A 174 -19.77 10.57 -2.46
N VAL A 175 -18.65 10.88 -3.14
CA VAL A 175 -17.67 9.87 -3.60
C VAL A 175 -16.99 9.20 -2.41
N ASP A 176 -16.63 9.96 -1.37
CA ASP A 176 -16.00 9.40 -0.16
C ASP A 176 -17.00 8.57 0.67
N GLU A 177 -18.24 9.00 0.75
CA GLU A 177 -19.32 8.20 1.36
C GLU A 177 -19.52 6.90 0.56
N TRP A 178 -19.56 6.98 -0.77
CA TRP A 178 -19.65 5.82 -1.66
C TRP A 178 -18.45 4.88 -1.47
N ARG A 179 -17.21 5.41 -1.49
CA ARG A 179 -15.99 4.64 -1.22
C ARG A 179 -16.05 3.95 0.13
N SER A 180 -16.53 4.61 1.18
CA SER A 180 -16.67 4.02 2.51
C SER A 180 -17.66 2.85 2.55
N HIS A 181 -18.77 2.95 1.84
CA HIS A 181 -19.80 1.90 1.75
C HIS A 181 -19.42 0.75 0.82
N MET A 182 -18.56 1.03 -0.20
CA MET A 182 -18.15 0.06 -1.23
C MET A 182 -16.77 -0.57 -0.98
N ARG A 183 -16.14 -0.25 0.14
CA ARG A 183 -14.80 -0.78 0.49
C ARG A 183 -14.71 -2.30 0.46
N ASN A 184 -15.82 -2.99 0.74
CA ASN A 184 -15.94 -4.44 0.64
C ASN A 184 -17.21 -4.82 -0.11
N PRO A 185 -17.26 -4.70 -1.44
CA PRO A 185 -18.37 -5.24 -2.20
C PRO A 185 -18.43 -6.75 -2.01
N ASP A 186 -19.64 -7.27 -1.88
CA ASP A 186 -19.85 -8.63 -1.40
C ASP A 186 -19.90 -9.67 -2.52
N ASP A 187 -20.13 -9.23 -3.73
CA ASP A 187 -20.22 -10.13 -4.86
C ASP A 187 -19.18 -9.82 -5.93
N LEU A 188 -18.75 -10.86 -6.61
CA LEU A 188 -17.68 -10.83 -7.59
C LEU A 188 -17.87 -9.78 -8.70
N VAL A 189 -19.10 -9.57 -9.15
CA VAL A 189 -19.39 -8.61 -10.24
C VAL A 189 -19.26 -7.18 -9.74
N THR A 190 -19.80 -6.89 -8.56
CA THR A 190 -19.67 -5.56 -7.94
C THR A 190 -18.21 -5.26 -7.61
N LYS A 191 -17.45 -6.22 -7.07
CA LYS A 191 -16.00 -6.06 -6.82
C LYS A 191 -15.25 -5.58 -8.06
N VAL A 192 -15.48 -6.23 -9.18
CA VAL A 192 -14.83 -5.89 -10.45
C VAL A 192 -15.25 -4.50 -10.94
N VAL A 193 -16.55 -4.18 -10.91
CA VAL A 193 -17.07 -2.87 -11.35
C VAL A 193 -16.50 -1.74 -10.49
N VAL A 194 -16.50 -1.91 -9.17
CA VAL A 194 -15.93 -0.94 -8.22
C VAL A 194 -14.45 -0.73 -8.48
N SER A 195 -13.69 -1.80 -8.69
CA SER A 195 -12.26 -1.71 -8.97
C SER A 195 -11.97 -0.90 -10.24
N PHE A 196 -12.70 -1.14 -11.33
CA PHE A 196 -12.55 -0.33 -12.55
C PHE A 196 -12.95 1.13 -12.36
N TYR A 197 -13.92 1.39 -11.52
CA TYR A 197 -14.31 2.76 -11.21
C TYR A 197 -13.22 3.49 -10.41
N ASP A 198 -12.68 2.87 -9.38
CA ASP A 198 -11.54 3.43 -8.63
C ASP A 198 -10.33 3.72 -9.52
N MET A 199 -10.07 2.84 -10.50
CA MET A 199 -9.05 3.10 -11.52
C MET A 199 -9.33 4.38 -12.32
N SER A 200 -10.58 4.62 -12.72
CA SER A 200 -10.95 5.83 -13.47
C SER A 200 -10.84 7.11 -12.64
N ILE A 201 -11.07 7.02 -11.33
CA ILE A 201 -10.86 8.13 -10.38
C ILE A 201 -9.36 8.42 -10.26
N ALA A 202 -8.54 7.38 -10.08
CA ALA A 202 -7.09 7.53 -9.97
C ALA A 202 -6.46 8.21 -11.20
N GLU A 203 -7.00 7.96 -12.40
CA GLU A 203 -6.56 8.66 -13.62
C GLU A 203 -6.87 10.18 -13.57
N LYS A 204 -8.05 10.56 -13.09
CA LYS A 204 -8.42 11.97 -12.90
C LYS A 204 -7.54 12.63 -11.82
N GLU A 205 -7.32 11.95 -10.71
CA GLU A 205 -6.45 12.39 -9.62
C GLU A 205 -5.02 12.59 -10.12
N MET A 206 -4.47 11.63 -10.86
CA MET A 206 -3.12 11.73 -11.45
C MET A 206 -2.99 12.92 -12.41
N SER A 207 -3.97 13.13 -13.28
CA SER A 207 -4.01 14.27 -14.19
C SER A 207 -4.04 15.60 -13.44
N ARG A 208 -4.76 15.66 -12.31
CA ARG A 208 -4.81 16.83 -11.43
C ARG A 208 -3.46 17.11 -10.78
N VAL A 209 -2.80 16.09 -10.23
CA VAL A 209 -1.47 16.24 -9.60
C VAL A 209 -0.44 16.73 -10.61
N ILE A 210 -0.43 16.16 -11.82
CA ILE A 210 0.47 16.62 -12.90
C ILE A 210 0.22 18.11 -13.20
N THR A 211 -1.05 18.52 -13.33
CA THR A 211 -1.41 19.91 -13.60
C THR A 211 -0.96 20.84 -12.47
N LEU A 212 -1.16 20.43 -11.21
CA LEU A 212 -0.69 21.18 -10.05
C LEU A 212 0.83 21.33 -10.06
N ALA A 213 1.58 20.25 -10.31
CA ALA A 213 3.03 20.25 -10.35
C ALA A 213 3.59 21.18 -11.45
N GLU A 214 3.03 21.12 -12.66
CA GLU A 214 3.43 21.94 -13.79
C GLU A 214 3.12 23.43 -13.60
N SER A 215 2.01 23.74 -12.92
CA SER A 215 1.58 25.12 -12.67
C SER A 215 2.34 25.84 -11.55
N LEU A 216 3.22 25.14 -10.82
CA LEU A 216 3.99 25.74 -9.73
C LEU A 216 4.91 26.86 -10.24
N PRO A 217 4.89 28.03 -9.59
CA PRO A 217 5.84 29.09 -9.87
C PRO A 217 7.23 28.73 -9.33
N HIS A 218 8.24 29.44 -9.77
CA HIS A 218 9.55 29.42 -9.11
C HIS A 218 9.44 30.12 -7.75
N PHE A 219 9.92 29.47 -6.70
CA PHE A 219 9.96 30.04 -5.37
C PHE A 219 11.33 30.70 -5.15
N SER A 220 11.32 31.99 -4.81
CA SER A 220 12.53 32.70 -4.41
C SER A 220 12.77 32.48 -2.91
N HIS A 221 13.95 31.92 -2.59
CA HIS A 221 14.41 31.81 -1.21
C HIS A 221 15.33 32.99 -0.85
N PRO A 222 15.04 33.74 0.20
CA PRO A 222 16.06 34.56 0.83
C PRO A 222 17.08 33.58 1.49
N ARG A 223 18.20 33.35 0.84
CA ARG A 223 19.28 32.51 1.37
C ARG A 223 20.02 33.26 2.47
N THR A 224 20.17 32.65 3.63
CA THR A 224 21.16 33.06 4.60
C THR A 224 22.48 32.33 4.32
N PRO A 225 23.67 32.86 4.71
CA PRO A 225 24.92 32.14 4.57
C PRO A 225 24.93 30.77 5.29
N GLN A 226 24.04 30.57 6.27
CA GLN A 226 23.86 29.29 6.96
C GLN A 226 23.06 28.27 6.14
N ASP A 227 22.30 28.70 5.14
CA ASP A 227 21.49 27.85 4.28
C ASP A 227 22.15 27.55 2.92
N ASP A 228 23.42 27.99 2.71
CA ASP A 228 24.10 27.91 1.41
C ASP A 228 24.46 26.47 0.95
N SER A 229 24.44 25.48 1.86
CA SER A 229 24.59 24.07 1.48
C SER A 229 23.84 23.18 2.45
N LEU A 230 22.91 22.39 1.95
CA LEU A 230 22.15 21.42 2.73
C LEU A 230 21.89 20.16 1.90
N ASN A 231 22.25 19.03 2.41
CA ASN A 231 21.76 17.74 1.92
C ASN A 231 20.59 17.30 2.79
N LEU A 232 19.40 17.30 2.21
CA LEU A 232 18.19 16.75 2.80
C LEU A 232 17.93 15.38 2.16
N ILE A 233 18.14 14.32 2.92
CA ILE A 233 18.01 12.95 2.49
C ILE A 233 16.75 12.37 3.10
N VAL A 234 15.88 11.80 2.28
CA VAL A 234 14.69 11.09 2.74
C VAL A 234 14.85 9.62 2.36
N VAL A 235 14.90 8.75 3.35
CA VAL A 235 14.98 7.30 3.15
C VAL A 235 13.64 6.69 3.51
N ILE A 236 12.97 6.17 2.50
CA ILE A 236 11.69 5.50 2.62
C ILE A 236 11.98 4.00 2.68
N GLY A 237 11.79 3.43 3.87
CA GLY A 237 11.83 1.98 4.10
C GLY A 237 10.47 1.35 3.79
N GLU A 238 10.45 0.04 3.75
CA GLU A 238 9.31 -0.78 3.38
C GLU A 238 9.02 -1.81 4.46
N SER A 239 7.75 -1.93 4.87
CA SER A 239 7.27 -3.00 5.77
C SER A 239 8.01 -3.12 7.11
N TYR A 240 8.55 -2.03 7.69
CA TYR A 240 9.37 -2.08 8.89
C TYR A 240 8.51 -2.00 10.16
N ILE A 241 8.51 -3.08 10.93
CA ILE A 241 7.83 -3.17 12.24
C ILE A 241 8.70 -2.49 13.28
N ARG A 242 8.17 -1.46 13.91
CA ARG A 242 8.87 -0.74 14.98
C ARG A 242 9.28 -1.65 16.14
N GLU A 243 8.44 -2.59 16.49
CA GLU A 243 8.62 -3.55 17.57
C GLU A 243 9.75 -4.57 17.34
N HIS A 244 10.26 -4.71 16.10
CA HIS A 244 11.44 -5.52 15.75
C HIS A 244 12.75 -4.71 15.72
N ALA A 245 12.72 -3.44 16.11
CA ALA A 245 13.92 -2.60 16.22
C ALA A 245 14.44 -2.52 17.65
N ALA A 246 15.72 -2.86 17.86
CA ALA A 246 16.40 -2.67 19.15
C ALA A 246 16.29 -1.22 19.64
N LEU A 247 16.30 -0.27 18.71
CA LEU A 247 16.12 1.16 18.93
C LEU A 247 14.81 1.50 19.67
N TYR A 248 13.78 0.67 19.52
CA TYR A 248 12.48 0.78 20.19
C TYR A 248 12.27 -0.27 21.29
N GLY A 249 13.34 -0.98 21.68
CA GLY A 249 13.31 -1.90 22.81
C GLY A 249 13.17 -3.39 22.47
N TYR A 250 13.32 -3.76 21.19
CA TYR A 250 13.35 -5.18 20.81
C TYR A 250 14.57 -5.89 21.44
N PRO A 251 14.43 -7.14 21.91
CA PRO A 251 15.52 -7.82 22.63
C PRO A 251 16.76 -8.13 21.79
N LEU A 252 16.59 -8.37 20.48
CA LEU A 252 17.72 -8.62 19.59
C LEU A 252 18.35 -7.31 19.09
N GLN A 253 19.66 -7.33 18.87
CA GLN A 253 20.42 -6.16 18.40
C GLN A 253 20.25 -5.97 16.88
N THR A 254 19.06 -5.61 16.47
CA THR A 254 18.70 -5.42 15.07
C THR A 254 19.11 -4.04 14.52
N THR A 255 19.40 -3.05 15.39
CA THR A 255 19.75 -1.68 14.98
C THR A 255 21.00 -1.14 15.69
N PRO A 256 22.18 -1.84 15.60
CA PRO A 256 23.37 -1.47 16.37
C PRO A 256 23.98 -0.12 15.95
N PHE A 257 23.95 0.23 14.66
CA PHE A 257 24.45 1.51 14.18
C PHE A 257 23.56 2.66 14.64
N LEU A 258 22.27 2.58 14.39
CA LEU A 258 21.31 3.62 14.78
C LEU A 258 21.25 3.80 16.31
N SER A 259 21.37 2.73 17.08
CA SER A 259 21.44 2.81 18.55
C SER A 259 22.67 3.58 19.03
N ARG A 260 23.82 3.42 18.36
CA ARG A 260 25.02 4.20 18.63
C ARG A 260 24.81 5.67 18.28
N GLU A 261 24.28 5.97 17.10
CA GLU A 261 24.02 7.35 16.67
C GLU A 261 23.03 8.08 17.60
N GLN A 262 22.04 7.36 18.14
CA GLN A 262 21.13 7.89 19.16
C GLN A 262 21.89 8.21 20.46
N HIS A 263 22.74 7.29 20.91
CA HIS A 263 23.54 7.50 22.14
C HIS A 263 24.50 8.69 21.99
N GLU A 264 25.04 8.91 20.79
CA GLU A 264 25.94 10.02 20.47
C GLU A 264 25.20 11.34 20.23
N GLY A 265 23.86 11.33 20.27
CA GLY A 265 23.02 12.51 20.15
C GLY A 265 22.85 13.05 18.72
N ARG A 266 23.21 12.26 17.71
CA ARG A 266 22.99 12.60 16.30
C ARG A 266 21.69 12.05 15.72
N LEU A 267 21.09 11.03 16.33
CA LEU A 267 19.82 10.45 15.90
C LEU A 267 18.69 10.82 16.87
N PHE A 268 17.60 11.36 16.33
CA PHE A 268 16.36 11.71 17.01
C PHE A 268 15.29 10.69 16.65
N VAL A 269 14.87 9.87 17.61
CA VAL A 269 13.91 8.77 17.41
C VAL A 269 12.52 9.21 17.86
N PHE A 270 11.56 9.16 16.96
CA PHE A 270 10.17 9.51 17.24
C PHE A 270 9.40 8.28 17.71
N THR A 271 8.66 8.43 18.80
CA THR A 271 8.00 7.31 19.47
C THR A 271 6.53 7.12 19.10
N ASP A 272 5.91 8.10 18.44
CA ASP A 272 4.47 8.08 18.15
C ASP A 272 4.17 8.58 16.72
N MET A 273 4.63 7.81 15.72
CA MET A 273 4.38 8.04 14.31
C MET A 273 3.50 6.94 13.73
N VAL A 274 2.49 7.36 12.95
CA VAL A 274 1.50 6.48 12.35
C VAL A 274 1.49 6.66 10.84
N SER A 275 1.49 5.55 10.11
CA SER A 275 1.18 5.55 8.68
C SER A 275 -0.33 5.68 8.47
N PRO A 276 -0.81 6.48 7.53
CA PRO A 276 -2.24 6.59 7.25
C PRO A 276 -2.84 5.33 6.61
N TYR A 277 -1.99 4.51 5.99
CA TYR A 277 -2.38 3.27 5.30
C TYR A 277 -1.34 2.18 5.53
N ASN A 278 -1.71 0.94 5.26
CA ASN A 278 -0.80 -0.22 5.26
C ASN A 278 -0.49 -0.72 3.83
N GLN A 279 -0.52 0.17 2.85
CA GLN A 279 -0.28 -0.10 1.44
C GLN A 279 0.67 0.95 0.87
N THR A 280 1.80 0.53 0.32
CA THR A 280 2.90 1.37 -0.17
C THR A 280 2.42 2.49 -1.08
N THR A 281 1.67 2.20 -2.14
CA THR A 281 1.20 3.20 -3.11
C THR A 281 0.38 4.31 -2.45
N ARG A 282 -0.52 3.96 -1.53
CA ARG A 282 -1.36 4.95 -0.84
C ARG A 282 -0.54 5.81 0.12
N VAL A 283 0.42 5.21 0.82
CA VAL A 283 1.31 5.93 1.72
C VAL A 283 2.21 6.88 0.95
N ILE A 284 2.91 6.41 -0.08
CA ILE A 284 3.86 7.22 -0.87
C ILE A 284 3.16 8.42 -1.52
N ARG A 285 1.95 8.26 -2.03
CA ARG A 285 1.18 9.38 -2.59
C ARG A 285 0.91 10.47 -1.57
N ASN A 286 0.51 10.13 -0.35
CA ASN A 286 0.26 11.08 0.72
C ASN A 286 1.56 11.64 1.32
N LEU A 287 2.61 10.82 1.45
CA LEU A 287 3.91 11.22 1.95
C LEU A 287 4.59 12.25 1.04
N LEU A 288 4.52 12.05 -0.28
CA LEU A 288 5.15 12.93 -1.26
C LEU A 288 4.23 14.06 -1.76
N SER A 289 3.01 14.15 -1.29
CA SER A 289 2.10 15.27 -1.52
C SER A 289 2.18 16.27 -0.35
N CYS A 290 1.83 17.51 -0.59
CA CYS A 290 1.74 18.54 0.47
C CYS A 290 0.33 18.67 1.04
N ASN A 291 -0.49 17.61 0.93
CA ASN A 291 -1.82 17.53 1.54
C ASN A 291 -1.77 17.30 3.06
N SER A 292 -2.91 17.37 3.70
CA SER A 292 -3.12 16.94 5.09
C SER A 292 -4.44 16.19 5.21
N LEU A 293 -4.36 14.88 5.44
CA LEU A 293 -5.55 14.04 5.67
C LEU A 293 -6.36 14.51 6.88
N SER A 294 -5.69 15.01 7.92
CA SER A 294 -6.35 15.59 9.09
C SER A 294 -7.14 16.87 8.79
N ASP A 295 -6.82 17.56 7.71
CA ASP A 295 -7.56 18.74 7.24
C ASP A 295 -8.64 18.37 6.20
N GLY A 296 -8.86 17.08 5.93
CA GLY A 296 -9.83 16.56 4.96
C GLY A 296 -9.37 16.67 3.50
N GLU A 297 -8.08 16.78 3.28
CA GLU A 297 -7.49 16.85 1.94
C GLU A 297 -7.06 15.46 1.45
N ASP A 298 -7.23 15.19 0.16
CA ASP A 298 -6.68 14.00 -0.49
C ASP A 298 -5.28 14.27 -1.08
N TRP A 299 -4.55 13.21 -1.43
CA TRP A 299 -3.20 13.29 -2.00
C TRP A 299 -3.13 14.10 -3.31
N ALA A 300 -4.22 14.17 -4.07
CA ALA A 300 -4.30 14.88 -5.35
C ALA A 300 -4.76 16.34 -5.20
N SER A 301 -5.01 16.81 -3.95
CA SER A 301 -5.42 18.19 -3.69
C SER A 301 -4.25 19.16 -3.57
N ALA A 302 -3.02 18.65 -3.43
CA ALA A 302 -1.82 19.45 -3.27
C ALA A 302 -0.72 19.01 -4.26
N PRO A 303 0.25 19.88 -4.58
CA PRO A 303 1.34 19.52 -5.46
C PRO A 303 2.33 18.56 -4.78
N PRO A 304 3.10 17.78 -5.58
CA PRO A 304 4.15 16.94 -5.07
C PRO A 304 5.25 17.75 -4.38
N LEU A 305 5.71 17.27 -3.23
CA LEU A 305 6.83 17.80 -2.46
C LEU A 305 8.09 18.00 -3.33
N THR A 306 8.41 16.99 -4.13
CA THR A 306 9.59 17.01 -5.02
C THR A 306 9.53 18.13 -6.06
N ALA A 307 8.35 18.41 -6.60
CA ALA A 307 8.15 19.52 -7.53
C ALA A 307 8.37 20.88 -6.84
N ILE A 308 7.90 21.04 -5.60
CA ILE A 308 8.11 22.28 -4.82
C ILE A 308 9.61 22.49 -4.58
N TYR A 309 10.34 21.47 -4.12
CA TYR A 309 11.78 21.59 -3.90
C TYR A 309 12.53 21.90 -5.20
N LYS A 310 12.18 21.23 -6.31
CA LYS A 310 12.77 21.51 -7.62
C LYS A 310 12.54 22.96 -8.06
N LYS A 311 11.31 23.47 -7.91
CA LYS A 311 10.96 24.88 -8.21
C LYS A 311 11.58 25.89 -7.24
N SER A 312 12.09 25.42 -6.10
CA SER A 312 12.84 26.21 -5.12
C SER A 312 14.34 26.19 -5.34
N GLY A 313 14.83 25.53 -6.42
CA GLY A 313 16.23 25.51 -6.80
C GLY A 313 17.06 24.42 -6.12
N TYR A 314 16.43 23.43 -5.47
CA TYR A 314 17.10 22.22 -5.01
C TYR A 314 17.42 21.29 -6.20
N HIS A 315 18.55 20.62 -6.14
CA HIS A 315 18.73 19.41 -6.94
C HIS A 315 17.90 18.29 -6.32
N VAL A 316 16.99 17.70 -7.09
CA VAL A 316 16.08 16.66 -6.62
C VAL A 316 16.38 15.36 -7.36
N ALA A 317 16.70 14.29 -6.60
CA ALA A 317 16.96 12.96 -7.15
C ALA A 317 16.14 11.89 -6.44
N MET A 318 15.76 10.84 -7.17
CA MET A 318 15.03 9.69 -6.65
C MET A 318 15.76 8.40 -7.02
N TYR A 319 16.20 7.64 -6.01
CA TYR A 319 16.83 6.34 -6.13
C TYR A 319 15.90 5.29 -5.53
N ASP A 320 15.33 4.45 -6.39
CA ASP A 320 14.23 3.55 -6.05
C ASP A 320 14.59 2.11 -6.43
N ASN A 321 14.69 1.24 -5.43
CA ASN A 321 14.96 -0.18 -5.64
C ASN A 321 13.69 -1.01 -5.90
N GLN A 322 12.52 -0.38 -5.85
CA GLN A 322 11.22 -0.97 -6.17
C GLN A 322 10.70 -0.56 -7.56
N LYS A 323 11.45 0.29 -8.28
CA LYS A 323 11.05 0.77 -9.61
C LYS A 323 10.93 -0.38 -10.60
N ASP A 324 9.79 -0.47 -11.25
CA ASP A 324 9.56 -1.44 -12.33
C ASP A 324 9.89 -0.81 -13.68
N PHE A 325 10.94 -1.31 -14.33
CA PHE A 325 11.38 -0.85 -15.65
C PHE A 325 10.63 -1.51 -16.80
N ASP A 326 10.00 -2.65 -16.56
CA ASP A 326 9.28 -3.45 -17.57
C ASP A 326 7.80 -3.05 -17.66
N MET A 327 7.25 -2.48 -16.59
CA MET A 327 5.86 -2.04 -16.56
C MET A 327 5.71 -0.71 -17.30
N GLY A 328 4.96 -0.74 -18.41
CA GLY A 328 4.53 0.48 -19.09
C GLY A 328 3.60 1.33 -18.20
N PHE A 329 3.42 2.62 -18.55
CA PHE A 329 2.50 3.54 -17.87
C PHE A 329 1.03 3.22 -18.18
N VAL A 330 0.60 1.96 -17.96
CA VAL A 330 -0.70 1.46 -18.40
C VAL A 330 -1.80 1.84 -17.41
N PHE A 331 -1.45 1.96 -16.11
CA PHE A 331 -2.43 2.18 -15.06
C PHE A 331 -2.07 3.40 -14.20
N ALA A 332 -2.92 4.42 -14.25
CA ALA A 332 -2.73 5.68 -13.52
C ALA A 332 -2.70 5.53 -11.98
N PHE A 333 -3.19 4.41 -11.47
CA PHE A 333 -3.24 4.13 -10.04
C PHE A 333 -1.96 3.45 -9.51
N SER A 334 -1.06 2.99 -10.36
CA SER A 334 0.17 2.33 -9.92
C SER A 334 1.18 3.32 -9.31
N LEU A 335 2.01 2.83 -8.38
CA LEU A 335 3.10 3.60 -7.80
C LEU A 335 4.09 4.01 -8.88
N ASN A 336 4.42 3.09 -9.79
CA ASN A 336 5.34 3.34 -10.91
C ASN A 336 4.84 4.50 -11.80
N THR A 337 3.54 4.56 -12.10
CA THR A 337 2.97 5.69 -12.85
C THR A 337 3.01 6.98 -12.04
N TYR A 338 2.69 6.94 -10.74
CA TYR A 338 2.76 8.13 -9.90
C TYR A 338 4.17 8.73 -9.84
N LEU A 339 5.18 7.91 -9.62
CA LEU A 339 6.56 8.38 -9.48
C LEU A 339 7.23 8.69 -10.82
N TYR A 340 6.97 7.89 -11.87
CA TYR A 340 7.79 7.85 -13.09
C TYR A 340 7.01 8.17 -14.38
N HIS A 341 5.77 8.64 -14.29
CA HIS A 341 5.11 9.20 -15.47
C HIS A 341 6.00 10.29 -16.09
N PRO A 342 6.23 10.33 -17.43
CA PRO A 342 7.20 11.24 -18.07
C PRO A 342 7.06 12.70 -17.63
N ARG A 343 5.82 13.20 -17.52
CA ARG A 343 5.55 14.58 -17.05
C ARG A 343 5.90 14.78 -15.57
N MET A 344 5.69 13.74 -14.73
CA MET A 344 6.10 13.79 -13.32
C MET A 344 7.62 13.76 -13.20
N MET A 345 8.30 12.91 -13.96
CA MET A 345 9.77 12.88 -13.96
C MET A 345 10.36 14.22 -14.36
N GLU A 346 9.87 14.83 -15.45
CA GLU A 346 10.33 16.14 -15.90
C GLU A 346 10.10 17.24 -14.84
N THR A 347 8.97 17.18 -14.14
CA THR A 347 8.57 18.23 -13.19
C THR A 347 9.18 18.03 -11.80
N CYS A 348 9.34 16.78 -11.34
CA CYS A 348 9.71 16.46 -9.96
C CYS A 348 11.20 16.17 -9.77
N TYR A 349 11.88 15.57 -10.75
CA TYR A 349 13.26 15.07 -10.56
C TYR A 349 14.24 15.68 -11.56
N HIS A 350 15.51 15.75 -11.16
CA HIS A 350 16.64 15.99 -12.06
C HIS A 350 17.29 14.65 -12.44
N GLU A 351 17.18 13.67 -11.57
CA GLU A 351 17.86 12.39 -11.71
C GLU A 351 17.07 11.25 -11.08
N THR A 352 17.12 10.05 -11.69
CA THR A 352 16.61 8.79 -11.14
C THR A 352 17.58 7.67 -11.54
N ASN A 353 17.57 6.55 -10.78
CA ASN A 353 18.33 5.35 -11.17
C ASN A 353 17.74 4.72 -12.45
N ASP A 354 18.62 4.00 -13.17
CA ASP A 354 18.32 3.27 -14.40
C ASP A 354 18.23 1.76 -14.23
N SER A 355 18.44 1.26 -13.00
CA SER A 355 18.47 -0.17 -12.67
C SER A 355 17.99 -0.39 -11.24
N THR A 356 17.36 -1.53 -10.97
CA THR A 356 17.10 -2.05 -9.62
C THR A 356 18.13 -3.11 -9.25
N PHE A 357 18.26 -3.39 -7.96
CA PHE A 357 19.31 -4.23 -7.39
C PHE A 357 18.72 -5.29 -6.48
N GLU A 358 19.45 -6.38 -6.31
CA GLU A 358 19.03 -7.49 -5.44
C GLU A 358 18.93 -7.05 -3.97
N TYR A 359 19.87 -6.20 -3.52
CA TYR A 359 19.92 -5.68 -2.15
C TYR A 359 20.05 -4.16 -2.14
N ASP A 360 19.48 -3.52 -1.14
CA ASP A 360 19.48 -2.06 -0.99
C ASP A 360 20.89 -1.45 -0.86
N GLY A 361 21.84 -2.17 -0.28
CA GLY A 361 23.23 -1.72 -0.22
C GLY A 361 23.86 -1.53 -1.62
N GLN A 362 23.41 -2.30 -2.61
CA GLN A 362 23.89 -2.16 -4.00
C GLN A 362 23.32 -0.89 -4.65
N LEU A 363 22.10 -0.44 -4.29
CA LEU A 363 21.55 0.85 -4.71
C LEU A 363 22.41 2.01 -4.16
N VAL A 364 22.83 1.92 -2.90
CA VAL A 364 23.72 2.91 -2.29
C VAL A 364 25.09 2.91 -2.97
N ASP A 365 25.63 1.76 -3.32
CA ASP A 365 26.88 1.62 -4.06
C ASP A 365 26.76 2.17 -5.50
N TYR A 366 25.60 1.98 -6.14
CA TYR A 366 25.32 2.60 -7.44
C TYR A 366 25.33 4.13 -7.32
N TYR A 367 24.62 4.70 -6.34
CA TYR A 367 24.64 6.13 -6.06
C TYR A 367 26.06 6.65 -5.82
N ARG A 368 26.84 5.97 -4.97
CA ARG A 368 28.23 6.35 -4.68
C ARG A 368 29.07 6.38 -5.95
N ARG A 369 28.99 5.37 -6.81
CA ARG A 369 29.78 5.28 -8.04
C ARG A 369 29.41 6.36 -9.05
N THR A 370 28.14 6.71 -9.20
CA THR A 370 27.66 7.71 -10.14
C THR A 370 28.04 9.14 -9.73
N HIS A 371 28.26 9.38 -8.42
CA HIS A 371 28.54 10.71 -7.86
C HIS A 371 30.00 10.89 -7.41
N THR A 372 30.83 9.84 -7.45
CA THR A 372 32.28 9.99 -7.18
C THR A 372 32.99 10.45 -8.44
N PRO A 373 33.77 11.56 -8.42
CA PRO A 373 34.52 12.01 -9.58
C PRO A 373 35.57 10.97 -10.02
N HIS A 374 35.37 10.33 -11.15
CA HIS A 374 36.41 9.50 -11.76
C HIS A 374 37.49 10.37 -12.36
N THR A 375 38.72 10.17 -11.94
CA THR A 375 39.91 10.91 -12.38
C THR A 375 40.42 10.54 -13.79
N THR A 376 39.66 9.82 -14.62
CA THR A 376 40.06 9.40 -15.96
C THR A 376 38.96 9.60 -17.01
N HIS A 377 39.15 10.61 -17.87
CA HIS A 377 38.59 10.74 -19.22
C HIS A 377 37.12 10.32 -19.48
N HIS A 378 36.17 10.99 -18.88
CA HIS A 378 34.89 11.26 -19.54
C HIS A 378 34.28 12.51 -18.92
N THR A 379 33.58 13.30 -19.73
CA THR A 379 32.84 14.51 -19.35
C THR A 379 32.17 14.32 -18.00
N PRO A 380 32.39 15.24 -17.02
CA PRO A 380 31.72 15.13 -15.72
C PRO A 380 30.20 15.30 -15.94
N HIS A 381 29.50 14.20 -15.98
CA HIS A 381 28.06 14.22 -15.69
C HIS A 381 27.91 14.35 -14.18
N SER A 382 27.31 15.44 -13.79
CA SER A 382 26.90 15.85 -12.45
C SER A 382 28.01 16.00 -11.40
N THR A 383 28.64 17.11 -11.41
CA THR A 383 28.81 17.85 -10.16
C THR A 383 27.41 18.11 -9.61
N LEU A 384 27.14 17.80 -8.33
CA LEU A 384 26.01 18.37 -7.60
C LEU A 384 26.09 19.90 -7.76
N HIS A 385 25.42 20.44 -8.79
CA HIS A 385 25.55 21.85 -9.19
C HIS A 385 24.71 22.78 -8.32
N SER A 386 23.90 22.18 -7.41
CA SER A 386 23.18 22.96 -6.42
C SER A 386 23.85 22.78 -5.06
N PRO A 387 24.05 23.85 -4.29
CA PRO A 387 24.47 23.74 -2.90
C PRO A 387 23.39 23.07 -2.04
N GLN A 388 22.16 22.91 -2.52
CA GLN A 388 21.04 22.34 -1.81
C GLN A 388 20.50 21.12 -2.56
N ASN A 389 20.39 19.98 -1.86
CA ASN A 389 19.97 18.73 -2.43
C ASN A 389 18.78 18.17 -1.65
N LEU A 390 17.79 17.61 -2.36
CA LEU A 390 16.78 16.71 -1.85
C LEU A 390 16.98 15.37 -2.55
N ILE A 391 17.42 14.36 -1.81
CA ILE A 391 17.69 13.03 -2.35
C ILE A 391 16.78 12.04 -1.64
N LEU A 392 16.00 11.30 -2.41
CA LEU A 392 15.12 10.27 -1.91
C LEU A 392 15.73 8.90 -2.23
N PHE A 393 15.77 8.02 -1.23
CA PHE A 393 16.04 6.59 -1.39
C PHE A 393 14.77 5.84 -1.02
N HIS A 394 14.27 5.00 -1.93
CA HIS A 394 13.16 4.10 -1.68
C HIS A 394 13.69 2.67 -1.72
N LEU A 395 13.63 2.00 -0.57
CA LEU A 395 14.29 0.74 -0.32
C LEU A 395 13.33 -0.43 -0.49
N LEU A 396 13.85 -1.62 -0.77
CA LEU A 396 13.13 -2.89 -0.63
C LEU A 396 12.83 -3.20 0.84
N GLY A 397 13.68 -2.72 1.74
CA GLY A 397 13.49 -2.83 3.18
C GLY A 397 13.22 -4.25 3.65
N GLN A 398 12.12 -4.41 4.39
CA GLN A 398 11.66 -5.68 4.93
C GLN A 398 10.43 -6.23 4.18
N HIS A 399 10.29 -5.93 2.89
CA HIS A 399 9.21 -6.46 2.06
C HIS A 399 9.13 -8.00 2.14
N VAL A 400 7.94 -8.57 1.99
CA VAL A 400 7.68 -10.02 2.04
C VAL A 400 8.69 -10.83 1.21
N GLY A 401 9.00 -12.05 1.65
CA GLY A 401 10.15 -12.80 1.18
C GLY A 401 11.42 -12.37 1.91
N PHE A 402 11.32 -12.25 3.23
CA PHE A 402 12.35 -11.67 4.12
C PHE A 402 13.74 -12.25 3.94
N GLN A 403 13.85 -13.56 3.61
CA GLN A 403 15.10 -14.26 3.33
C GLN A 403 15.86 -13.68 2.12
N TYR A 404 15.17 -12.97 1.22
CA TYR A 404 15.74 -12.34 0.02
C TYR A 404 16.08 -10.86 0.22
N ARG A 405 15.88 -10.29 1.43
CA ARG A 405 16.09 -8.86 1.70
C ARG A 405 17.49 -8.55 2.22
N TYR A 406 18.33 -9.53 2.41
CA TYR A 406 19.71 -9.37 2.87
C TYR A 406 20.65 -10.43 2.28
N PRO A 407 21.94 -10.12 2.04
CA PRO A 407 22.89 -11.14 1.58
C PRO A 407 23.16 -12.16 2.69
N GLU A 408 23.41 -13.41 2.35
CA GLU A 408 23.67 -14.52 3.29
C GLU A 408 24.76 -14.18 4.33
N THR A 409 25.74 -13.39 3.93
CA THR A 409 26.82 -12.91 4.82
C THR A 409 26.33 -12.03 5.98
N TYR A 410 25.07 -11.56 5.91
CA TYR A 410 24.40 -10.77 6.95
C TYR A 410 23.46 -11.60 7.84
N THR A 411 23.51 -12.93 7.76
CA THR A 411 22.77 -13.80 8.68
C THR A 411 23.38 -13.72 10.08
N HIS A 412 22.68 -13.08 11.01
CA HIS A 412 23.05 -12.92 12.40
C HIS A 412 22.13 -13.69 13.35
N PHE A 413 20.87 -13.80 13.00
CA PHE A 413 19.83 -14.40 13.82
C PHE A 413 19.32 -15.67 13.17
N THR A 414 19.04 -16.66 14.00
CA THR A 414 18.42 -17.93 13.63
C THR A 414 17.23 -18.17 14.56
N ARG A 415 16.44 -19.22 14.32
CA ARG A 415 15.34 -19.60 15.23
C ARG A 415 15.79 -19.75 16.70
N ASP A 416 17.05 -20.15 16.93
CA ASP A 416 17.60 -20.30 18.27
C ASP A 416 17.79 -18.95 18.99
N SER A 417 17.92 -17.85 18.24
CA SER A 417 17.99 -16.50 18.78
C SER A 417 16.66 -16.04 19.41
N LEU A 418 15.56 -16.69 19.07
CA LEU A 418 14.19 -16.36 19.47
C LEU A 418 13.75 -17.06 20.76
N GLY A 419 14.69 -17.45 21.63
CA GLY A 419 14.38 -18.14 22.89
C GLY A 419 13.44 -17.37 23.84
N PHE A 420 13.30 -16.06 23.67
CA PHE A 420 12.37 -15.22 24.41
C PHE A 420 10.92 -15.27 23.87
N ARG A 421 10.68 -15.77 22.63
CA ARG A 421 9.38 -15.97 22.02
C ARG A 421 8.85 -17.34 22.43
N GLN A 422 7.87 -17.37 23.34
CA GLN A 422 7.34 -18.61 23.96
C GLN A 422 5.88 -18.90 23.54
N GLU A 423 5.36 -18.21 22.56
CA GLU A 423 4.00 -18.34 22.07
C GLU A 423 3.76 -19.76 21.51
N SER A 424 2.68 -20.39 21.94
CA SER A 424 2.37 -21.79 21.63
C SER A 424 2.00 -22.05 20.16
N TRP A 425 1.64 -21.00 19.44
CA TRP A 425 1.32 -21.10 18.00
C TRP A 425 2.55 -21.07 17.09
N LEU A 426 3.73 -20.65 17.57
CA LEU A 426 4.93 -20.52 16.76
C LEU A 426 5.50 -21.90 16.40
N THR A 427 5.44 -22.24 15.11
CA THR A 427 6.13 -23.39 14.53
C THR A 427 7.63 -23.08 14.32
N GLU A 428 8.43 -24.08 13.95
CA GLU A 428 9.84 -23.86 13.58
C GLU A 428 9.96 -22.98 12.32
N GLU A 429 9.10 -23.19 11.32
CA GLU A 429 9.04 -22.40 10.10
C GLU A 429 8.73 -20.93 10.40
N MET A 430 7.72 -20.65 11.23
CA MET A 430 7.41 -19.27 11.66
C MET A 430 8.57 -18.61 12.39
N ARG A 431 9.34 -19.38 13.17
CA ARG A 431 10.55 -18.87 13.83
C ARG A 431 11.67 -18.57 12.85
N ASP A 432 11.80 -19.35 11.77
CA ASP A 432 12.74 -19.05 10.70
C ASP A 432 12.35 -17.76 9.98
N ASP A 433 11.08 -17.56 9.67
CA ASP A 433 10.57 -16.34 9.05
C ASP A 433 10.84 -15.10 9.93
N ILE A 434 10.59 -15.19 11.25
CA ILE A 434 10.91 -14.12 12.20
C ILE A 434 12.42 -13.81 12.19
N ALA A 435 13.26 -14.86 12.19
CA ALA A 435 14.71 -14.68 12.16
C ALA A 435 15.18 -14.03 10.84
N HIS A 436 14.56 -14.39 9.72
CA HIS A 436 14.81 -13.73 8.42
C HIS A 436 14.41 -12.26 8.46
N TYR A 437 13.26 -11.94 9.04
CA TYR A 437 12.80 -10.57 9.20
C TYR A 437 13.78 -9.75 10.07
N ASP A 438 14.24 -10.30 11.17
CA ASP A 438 15.22 -9.65 12.06
C ASP A 438 16.58 -9.44 11.37
N ASN A 439 17.01 -10.38 10.51
CA ASN A 439 18.21 -10.22 9.69
C ASN A 439 18.02 -9.12 8.62
N ALA A 440 16.87 -9.05 7.97
CA ALA A 440 16.54 -7.98 7.05
C ALA A 440 16.53 -6.60 7.75
N THR A 441 15.99 -6.54 8.96
CA THR A 441 16.01 -5.34 9.81
C THR A 441 17.45 -4.92 10.16
N ARG A 442 18.30 -5.87 10.50
CA ARG A 442 19.72 -5.58 10.77
C ARG A 442 20.49 -5.15 9.53
N TYR A 443 20.15 -5.71 8.36
CA TYR A 443 20.75 -5.26 7.11
C TYR A 443 20.29 -3.85 6.73
N ASN A 444 19.04 -3.50 6.98
CA ASN A 444 18.55 -2.14 6.79
C ASN A 444 19.30 -1.10 7.66
N ASP A 445 19.64 -1.45 8.91
CA ASP A 445 20.51 -0.62 9.78
C ASP A 445 21.89 -0.37 9.13
N HIS A 446 22.46 -1.40 8.49
CA HIS A 446 23.72 -1.26 7.74
C HIS A 446 23.56 -0.39 6.48
N VAL A 447 22.47 -0.52 5.75
CA VAL A 447 22.18 0.32 4.57
C VAL A 447 22.07 1.80 4.99
N LEU A 448 21.42 2.08 6.12
CA LEU A 448 21.37 3.42 6.68
C LEU A 448 22.75 3.94 7.11
N GLU A 449 23.61 3.09 7.67
CA GLU A 449 25.00 3.42 7.93
C GLU A 449 25.72 3.81 6.64
N GLN A 450 25.56 3.05 5.57
CA GLN A 450 26.17 3.36 4.27
C GLN A 450 25.70 4.71 3.73
N ILE A 451 24.39 5.01 3.80
CA ILE A 451 23.80 6.28 3.33
C ILE A 451 24.35 7.44 4.16
N ILE A 452 24.34 7.34 5.48
CA ILE A 452 24.80 8.41 6.38
C ILE A 452 26.29 8.71 6.13
N ARG A 453 27.11 7.70 5.95
CA ARG A 453 28.54 7.85 5.69
C ARG A 453 28.89 8.54 4.37
N LEU A 454 27.97 8.54 3.38
CA LEU A 454 28.17 9.32 2.13
C LEU A 454 28.28 10.81 2.38
N TYR A 455 27.73 11.29 3.49
CA TYR A 455 27.56 12.71 3.80
C TYR A 455 28.34 13.14 5.07
N GLU A 456 29.27 12.32 5.55
CA GLU A 456 30.15 12.68 6.67
C GLU A 456 30.93 13.99 6.36
N GLY A 457 30.99 14.90 7.33
CA GLY A 457 31.62 16.21 7.17
C GLY A 457 30.84 17.21 6.33
N GLN A 458 29.62 16.88 5.92
CA GLN A 458 28.73 17.75 5.17
C GLN A 458 27.52 18.14 6.03
N ARG A 459 26.95 19.32 5.76
CA ARG A 459 25.72 19.75 6.41
C ARG A 459 24.55 18.93 5.89
N THR A 460 24.10 17.95 6.68
CA THR A 460 23.16 16.92 6.22
C THR A 460 22.11 16.60 7.28
N VAL A 461 20.89 16.39 6.80
CA VAL A 461 19.79 15.79 7.55
C VAL A 461 19.31 14.55 6.79
N VAL A 462 19.23 13.44 7.49
CA VAL A 462 18.65 12.18 6.97
C VAL A 462 17.38 11.89 7.73
N VAL A 463 16.26 11.85 7.03
CA VAL A 463 14.95 11.45 7.57
C VAL A 463 14.67 10.04 7.10
N TYR A 464 14.58 9.10 8.04
CA TYR A 464 14.15 7.73 7.77
C TYR A 464 12.74 7.51 8.28
N LEU A 465 11.94 6.86 7.47
CA LEU A 465 10.61 6.36 7.82
C LEU A 465 10.35 5.04 7.10
N SER A 466 9.52 4.17 7.70
CA SER A 466 8.87 3.12 6.92
C SER A 466 7.53 3.61 6.41
N ASP A 467 7.16 3.17 5.24
CA ASP A 467 5.85 3.46 4.67
C ASP A 467 4.71 2.86 5.50
N HIS A 468 4.81 1.61 5.89
CA HIS A 468 3.93 0.90 6.83
C HIS A 468 4.71 -0.18 7.60
N GLY A 469 4.04 -0.81 8.54
CA GLY A 469 4.54 -2.01 9.20
C GLY A 469 4.05 -3.30 8.53
N GLU A 470 4.32 -4.42 9.19
CA GLU A 470 3.97 -5.77 8.74
C GLU A 470 3.61 -6.63 9.97
N GLU A 471 2.90 -7.73 9.83
CA GLU A 471 2.79 -8.77 10.84
C GLU A 471 3.77 -9.90 10.54
N VAL A 472 4.53 -10.32 11.54
CA VAL A 472 5.44 -11.48 11.44
C VAL A 472 5.22 -12.38 12.65
N TYR A 473 4.02 -12.94 12.75
CA TYR A 473 3.59 -13.84 13.84
C TYR A 473 3.69 -13.22 15.25
N ASP A 474 3.47 -11.91 15.40
CA ASP A 474 3.72 -11.18 16.65
C ASP A 474 2.68 -11.46 17.72
N TYR A 475 1.40 -11.54 17.35
CA TYR A 475 0.30 -11.75 18.32
C TYR A 475 -0.68 -12.84 17.87
N ARG A 476 -0.47 -13.44 16.70
CA ARG A 476 -1.27 -14.54 16.14
C ARG A 476 -0.44 -15.35 15.14
N ALA A 477 -0.94 -16.53 14.76
CA ALA A 477 -0.29 -17.38 13.77
C ALA A 477 -0.54 -16.87 12.33
N SER A 478 -0.23 -15.61 12.07
CA SER A 478 -0.39 -14.96 10.76
C SER A 478 0.78 -14.04 10.46
N SER A 479 1.16 -13.96 9.21
CA SER A 479 2.12 -12.99 8.65
C SER A 479 1.43 -12.23 7.53
N GLY A 480 1.81 -10.98 7.31
CA GLY A 480 1.22 -10.13 6.30
C GLY A 480 0.42 -8.96 6.88
N ARG A 481 -0.49 -8.41 6.10
CA ARG A 481 -1.30 -7.25 6.48
C ARG A 481 -2.78 -7.57 6.30
N ASP A 482 -3.59 -7.12 7.25
CA ASP A 482 -5.05 -7.22 7.13
C ASP A 482 -5.58 -6.19 6.14
N ASP A 483 -6.58 -6.60 5.36
CA ASP A 483 -7.36 -5.66 4.55
C ASP A 483 -8.33 -4.90 5.48
N TRP A 484 -8.45 -3.60 5.32
CA TRP A 484 -9.41 -2.60 5.86
C TRP A 484 -10.00 -2.81 7.28
N SER A 485 -10.20 -4.05 7.72
CA SER A 485 -10.96 -4.37 8.94
C SER A 485 -10.13 -4.37 10.23
N LEU A 486 -8.82 -4.14 10.17
CA LEU A 486 -7.87 -4.33 11.26
C LEU A 486 -7.99 -5.72 11.94
N GLY A 487 -8.55 -6.71 11.24
CA GLY A 487 -8.68 -8.07 11.73
C GLY A 487 -9.54 -8.23 12.99
N SER A 488 -9.25 -9.27 13.77
CA SER A 488 -9.94 -9.58 15.02
C SER A 488 -9.46 -8.76 16.22
N ASP A 489 -8.24 -8.20 16.15
CA ASP A 489 -7.67 -7.32 17.18
C ASP A 489 -7.16 -6.01 16.54
N PRO A 490 -8.04 -5.00 16.43
CA PRO A 490 -7.70 -3.73 15.76
C PRO A 490 -6.50 -2.98 16.39
N ARG A 491 -6.23 -3.20 17.68
CA ARG A 491 -5.12 -2.52 18.37
C ARG A 491 -3.77 -3.13 18.02
N GLN A 492 -3.72 -4.46 17.96
CA GLN A 492 -2.50 -5.14 17.52
C GLN A 492 -2.22 -4.87 16.05
N ALA A 493 -3.26 -4.88 15.20
CA ALA A 493 -3.13 -4.49 13.81
C ALA A 493 -2.63 -3.04 13.68
N LEU A 494 -3.17 -2.09 14.45
CA LEU A 494 -2.66 -0.73 14.51
C LEU A 494 -1.17 -0.69 14.90
N ARG A 495 -0.80 -1.42 15.95
CA ARG A 495 0.56 -1.45 16.48
C ARG A 495 1.57 -1.98 15.47
N TYR A 496 1.27 -3.09 14.81
CA TYR A 496 2.23 -3.77 13.94
C TYR A 496 2.18 -3.30 12.48
N GLN A 497 1.01 -2.89 11.97
CA GLN A 497 0.86 -2.54 10.57
C GLN A 497 0.89 -1.02 10.29
N TYR A 498 0.59 -0.17 11.30
CA TYR A 498 0.46 1.29 11.08
C TYR A 498 1.41 2.13 11.95
N MET A 499 1.83 1.68 13.12
CA MET A 499 2.85 2.39 13.91
C MET A 499 4.23 2.05 13.35
N VAL A 500 4.90 3.07 12.79
CA VAL A 500 6.12 2.88 12.00
C VAL A 500 7.34 3.51 12.67
N PRO A 501 8.56 2.97 12.43
CA PRO A 501 9.79 3.67 12.76
C PRO A 501 9.85 5.00 12.02
N PHE A 502 10.19 6.05 12.76
CA PHE A 502 10.45 7.38 12.21
C PHE A 502 11.63 8.00 12.98
N MET A 503 12.64 8.43 12.25
CA MET A 503 13.83 8.99 12.88
C MET A 503 14.50 10.04 11.99
N VAL A 504 15.19 10.97 12.61
CA VAL A 504 15.93 12.03 11.95
C VAL A 504 17.36 12.01 12.45
N TRP A 505 18.31 11.80 11.55
CA TRP A 505 19.73 11.95 11.81
C TRP A 505 20.21 13.32 11.33
N CYS A 506 21.05 13.98 12.14
CA CYS A 506 21.62 15.27 11.80
C CYS A 506 23.15 15.21 11.97
N SER A 507 23.87 15.63 10.94
CA SER A 507 25.33 15.79 11.04
C SER A 507 25.70 16.85 12.08
N GLU A 508 26.93 16.79 12.57
CA GLU A 508 27.46 17.78 13.52
C GLU A 508 27.46 19.18 12.91
N GLU A 509 27.74 19.29 11.60
CA GLU A 509 27.72 20.54 10.84
C GLU A 509 26.32 21.14 10.77
N TYR A 510 25.27 20.30 10.60
CA TYR A 510 23.90 20.77 10.63
C TYR A 510 23.51 21.23 12.04
N GLN A 511 23.81 20.45 13.06
CA GLN A 511 23.48 20.78 14.46
C GLN A 511 24.17 22.07 14.90
N ALA A 512 25.43 22.27 14.51
CA ALA A 512 26.18 23.48 14.79
C ALA A 512 25.61 24.73 14.07
N ALA A 513 25.15 24.56 12.82
CA ALA A 513 24.55 25.64 12.04
C ALA A 513 23.12 25.97 12.48
N HIS A 514 22.36 24.99 13.00
CA HIS A 514 20.94 25.10 13.32
C HIS A 514 20.62 24.61 14.74
N PRO A 515 21.22 25.19 15.80
CA PRO A 515 21.04 24.71 17.18
C PRO A 515 19.58 24.80 17.67
N GLU A 516 18.83 25.80 17.22
CA GLU A 516 17.42 25.95 17.57
C GLU A 516 16.55 24.83 16.95
N ARG A 517 16.78 24.51 15.66
CA ARG A 517 16.06 23.41 14.99
C ARG A 517 16.43 22.05 15.60
N THR A 518 17.69 21.87 15.98
CA THR A 518 18.14 20.67 16.72
C THR A 518 17.43 20.54 18.07
N ALA A 519 17.26 21.63 18.79
CA ALA A 519 16.49 21.65 20.05
C ALA A 519 14.99 21.35 19.80
N GLN A 520 14.41 21.90 18.74
CA GLN A 520 13.03 21.60 18.33
C GLN A 520 12.85 20.13 17.95
N LEU A 521 13.79 19.54 17.19
CA LEU A 521 13.81 18.09 16.89
C LEU A 521 13.78 17.26 18.17
N ARG A 522 14.66 17.55 19.12
CA ARG A 522 14.72 16.84 20.40
C ARG A 522 13.42 16.92 21.18
N ALA A 523 12.78 18.08 21.17
CA ALA A 523 11.50 18.32 21.85
C ALA A 523 10.31 17.64 21.12
N ALA A 524 10.44 17.37 19.81
CA ALA A 524 9.37 16.81 18.98
C ALA A 524 9.30 15.27 19.02
N THR A 525 10.31 14.57 19.54
CA THR A 525 10.43 13.09 19.47
C THR A 525 9.27 12.32 20.11
N THR A 526 8.52 12.95 21.01
CA THR A 526 7.35 12.36 21.69
C THR A 526 6.02 12.91 21.19
N ARG A 527 6.05 13.82 20.20
CA ARG A 527 4.82 14.37 19.63
C ARG A 527 4.14 13.34 18.73
N PRO A 528 2.82 13.15 18.87
CA PRO A 528 2.07 12.32 17.94
C PRO A 528 2.12 12.89 16.52
N GLY A 529 2.41 12.06 15.54
CA GLY A 529 2.49 12.45 14.14
C GLY A 529 1.89 11.42 13.18
N MET A 530 1.71 11.83 11.94
CA MET A 530 1.27 10.98 10.85
C MET A 530 2.06 11.30 9.59
N LEU A 531 2.33 10.29 8.75
CA LEU A 531 3.28 10.40 7.63
C LEU A 531 2.85 11.40 6.55
N ASP A 532 1.56 11.67 6.37
CA ASP A 532 1.05 12.68 5.43
C ASP A 532 1.54 14.11 5.73
N ASN A 533 1.95 14.38 6.97
CA ASN A 533 2.45 15.69 7.39
C ASN A 533 3.99 15.79 7.38
N VAL A 534 4.72 14.76 6.96
CA VAL A 534 6.20 14.77 6.91
C VAL A 534 6.72 15.87 5.98
N CYS A 535 6.01 16.20 4.89
CA CYS A 535 6.38 17.32 4.02
C CYS A 535 6.52 18.64 4.79
N GLN A 536 5.68 18.90 5.80
CA GLN A 536 5.73 20.11 6.61
C GLN A 536 7.00 20.15 7.48
N MET A 537 7.37 19.02 8.04
CA MET A 537 8.61 18.87 8.80
C MET A 537 9.84 19.04 7.92
N LEU A 538 9.83 18.52 6.68
CA LEU A 538 10.92 18.72 5.72
C LEU A 538 11.09 20.19 5.37
N PHE A 539 10.01 20.96 5.18
CA PHE A 539 10.07 22.40 5.01
C PHE A 539 10.69 23.10 6.22
N GLY A 540 10.29 22.69 7.44
CA GLY A 540 10.87 23.19 8.69
C GLY A 540 12.37 22.91 8.78
N LEU A 541 12.82 21.69 8.49
CA LEU A 541 14.23 21.25 8.53
C LEU A 541 15.09 22.01 7.52
N SER A 542 14.59 22.22 6.31
CA SER A 542 15.30 22.92 5.24
C SER A 542 15.17 24.44 5.29
N GLY A 543 14.25 24.97 6.15
CA GLY A 543 13.93 26.39 6.16
C GLY A 543 13.23 26.87 4.89
N LEU A 544 12.58 25.98 4.16
CA LEU A 544 11.93 26.30 2.90
C LEU A 544 10.63 27.10 3.14
N HIS A 545 10.62 28.37 2.72
CA HIS A 545 9.43 29.19 2.75
C HIS A 545 8.60 29.02 1.48
N THR A 546 7.42 28.41 1.61
CA THR A 546 6.50 28.17 0.51
C THR A 546 5.05 28.41 0.95
N PRO A 547 4.13 28.81 0.05
CA PRO A 547 2.71 28.89 0.38
C PRO A 547 2.08 27.60 0.89
N TYR A 548 2.73 26.47 0.66
CA TYR A 548 2.31 25.14 1.10
C TYR A 548 2.79 24.78 2.51
N TYR A 549 3.66 25.57 3.13
CA TYR A 549 4.09 25.35 4.52
C TYR A 549 2.99 25.72 5.52
N ARG A 550 2.69 24.79 6.40
CA ARG A 550 1.69 24.94 7.48
C ARG A 550 2.35 24.68 8.83
N SER A 551 2.71 25.73 9.53
CA SER A 551 3.40 25.64 10.84
C SER A 551 2.64 24.81 11.87
N ARG A 552 1.30 24.77 11.81
CA ARG A 552 0.47 23.95 12.69
C ARG A 552 0.57 22.43 12.39
N ARG A 553 1.07 22.05 11.23
CA ARG A 553 1.29 20.65 10.82
C ARG A 553 2.77 20.24 10.82
N ASP A 554 3.67 21.19 11.05
CA ASP A 554 5.10 20.92 11.23
C ASP A 554 5.38 20.50 12.68
N MET A 555 5.78 19.25 12.86
CA MET A 555 6.09 18.68 14.20
C MET A 555 7.21 19.43 14.92
N LEU A 556 8.07 20.16 14.22
CA LEU A 556 9.14 20.96 14.81
C LEU A 556 8.63 22.32 15.30
N SER A 557 7.55 22.81 14.75
CA SER A 557 7.01 24.12 15.05
C SER A 557 6.53 24.24 16.50
N PRO A 558 6.77 25.38 17.16
CA PRO A 558 6.11 25.67 18.43
C PRO A 558 4.58 25.84 18.31
N LEU A 559 4.07 26.03 17.07
CA LEU A 559 2.65 26.13 16.76
C LEU A 559 2.03 24.79 16.34
N TYR A 560 2.76 23.69 16.52
CA TYR A 560 2.27 22.36 16.15
C TYR A 560 0.95 22.02 16.87
N GLU A 561 -0.04 21.65 16.09
CA GLU A 561 -1.31 21.11 16.56
C GLU A 561 -1.37 19.62 16.30
N HIS A 562 -1.69 18.84 17.34
CA HIS A 562 -1.89 17.40 17.20
C HIS A 562 -2.90 17.09 16.08
N PRO A 563 -2.50 16.41 15.01
CA PRO A 563 -3.43 16.09 13.92
C PRO A 563 -4.46 15.06 14.38
N ARG A 564 -5.65 15.11 13.83
CA ARG A 564 -6.57 13.96 13.92
C ARG A 564 -6.00 12.84 13.06
N ARG A 565 -5.51 11.76 13.68
CA ARG A 565 -4.90 10.65 12.98
C ARG A 565 -5.95 9.64 12.54
N VAL A 566 -6.31 9.69 11.26
CA VAL A 566 -7.29 8.79 10.65
C VAL A 566 -6.58 7.82 9.74
N ILE A 567 -6.68 6.52 10.04
CA ILE A 567 -6.14 5.45 9.22
C ILE A 567 -7.24 4.82 8.34
N ASN A 568 -6.86 4.40 7.14
CA ASN A 568 -7.77 3.85 6.13
C ASN A 568 -9.02 4.70 5.92
N ASP A 569 -8.88 6.04 5.95
CA ASP A 569 -9.92 7.07 5.75
C ASP A 569 -11.12 7.01 6.72
N ALA A 570 -11.13 6.12 7.70
CA ALA A 570 -12.29 5.90 8.56
C ALA A 570 -11.99 5.71 10.04
N ILE A 571 -10.83 5.15 10.40
CA ILE A 571 -10.55 4.69 11.75
C ILE A 571 -9.75 5.75 12.50
N ASP A 572 -10.33 6.29 13.57
CA ASP A 572 -9.64 7.22 14.47
C ASP A 572 -8.63 6.46 15.34
N CYS A 573 -7.35 6.63 15.01
CA CYS A 573 -6.23 5.98 15.67
C CYS A 573 -6.15 6.31 17.16
N ASP A 574 -6.34 7.59 17.53
CA ASP A 574 -6.20 8.05 18.91
C ASP A 574 -7.32 7.55 19.80
N SER A 575 -8.54 7.41 19.25
CA SER A 575 -9.66 6.81 19.96
C SER A 575 -9.41 5.31 20.21
N LEU A 576 -8.82 4.62 19.22
CA LEU A 576 -8.47 3.20 19.36
C LEU A 576 -7.39 2.97 20.41
N LEU A 577 -6.40 3.85 20.52
CA LEU A 577 -5.35 3.80 21.53
C LEU A 577 -5.86 4.12 22.93
N LYS A 578 -6.78 5.08 23.10
CA LYS A 578 -7.33 5.52 24.40
C LYS A 578 -8.22 4.50 25.07
N SER A 579 -8.97 3.71 24.32
CA SER A 579 -9.87 2.67 24.87
C SER A 579 -9.14 1.58 25.69
N VAL A 580 -7.85 1.75 25.96
CA VAL A 580 -6.98 0.87 26.78
C VAL A 580 -6.80 1.40 28.21
N ALA A 581 -7.06 2.67 28.44
CA ALA A 581 -6.78 3.31 29.75
C ALA A 581 -7.97 3.25 30.71
N GLU A 582 -9.12 2.78 30.26
CA GLU A 582 -10.34 2.48 31.03
C GLU A 582 -10.53 0.96 31.20
#